data_03b09049d83b1d57f69f7829f6a43e88
#
_entry.id   03b09049d83b1d57f69f7829f6a43e88
#
_cell.length_a   1.000
_cell.length_b   1.000
_cell.length_c   1.000
_cell.angle_alpha   90.00
_cell.angle_beta   90.00
_cell.angle_gamma   90.00
#
_symmetry.space_group_name_H-M   'P 1'
#
loop_
_entity.id
_entity.type
_entity.pdbx_description
1 polymer ?
#
loop_
_entity_poly.entity_id
_entity_poly.type
_entity_poly.pdbx_seq_one_letter_code
_entity_poly.pdbx_strand_id
1 'polypeptide(L)' 'MEVHASALKHGIDADGAAQAAASPVYLSDLDEESPARQFRLGFDSSCRLLELVVLHFDSGRELVIHAMKARPKYLDLLP' A
#
# COMPACT_ATOMS: atom_id res chain seq x y z
N MET A 1 -11.07 3.96 0.85
CA MET A 1 -9.87 3.49 0.10
C MET A 1 -10.28 2.38 -0.84
N GLU A 2 -10.08 2.58 -2.12
CA GLU A 2 -10.42 1.57 -3.12
C GLU A 2 -9.24 0.60 -3.30
N VAL A 3 -9.55 -0.66 -3.63
CA VAL A 3 -8.54 -1.70 -3.87
C VAL A 3 -8.81 -2.32 -5.23
N HIS A 4 -7.84 -2.21 -6.13
CA HIS A 4 -7.93 -2.78 -7.47
C HIS A 4 -7.70 -4.30 -7.42
N ALA A 5 -8.32 -5.02 -8.34
CA ALA A 5 -8.17 -6.48 -8.41
C ALA A 5 -6.70 -6.92 -8.50
N SER A 6 -5.85 -6.12 -9.15
CA SER A 6 -4.42 -6.42 -9.26
C SER A 6 -3.71 -6.51 -7.91
N ALA A 7 -4.25 -5.85 -6.88
CA ALA A 7 -3.68 -5.90 -5.53
C ALA A 7 -4.01 -7.20 -4.79
N LEU A 8 -4.92 -8.01 -5.32
CA LEU A 8 -5.39 -9.22 -4.62
C LEU A 8 -4.65 -10.49 -5.04
N LYS A 9 -3.75 -10.41 -6.01
CA LYS A 9 -3.11 -11.60 -6.59
C LYS A 9 -2.10 -12.28 -5.67
N HIS A 10 -1.67 -11.62 -4.61
CA HIS A 10 -0.70 -12.18 -3.65
C HIS A 10 -1.37 -12.71 -2.37
N GLY A 11 -2.67 -12.89 -2.40
CA GLY A 11 -3.39 -13.51 -1.28
C GLY A 11 -3.77 -12.57 -0.14
N ILE A 12 -3.56 -11.28 -0.28
CA ILE A 12 -4.01 -10.29 0.70
C ILE A 12 -5.45 -9.91 0.36
N ASP A 13 -6.34 -9.94 1.35
CA ASP A 13 -7.73 -9.55 1.15
C ASP A 13 -7.86 -8.01 1.02
N ALA A 14 -8.96 -7.58 0.40
CA ALA A 14 -9.17 -6.16 0.12
C ALA A 14 -9.22 -5.32 1.40
N ASP A 15 -9.88 -5.80 2.45
CA ASP A 15 -9.98 -5.06 3.72
C ASP A 15 -8.62 -4.90 4.37
N GLY A 16 -7.79 -5.95 4.37
CA GLY A 16 -6.44 -5.89 4.91
C GLY A 16 -5.56 -4.92 4.14
N ALA A 17 -5.64 -4.95 2.82
CA ALA A 17 -4.88 -4.04 1.97
C ALA A 17 -5.28 -2.58 2.21
N ALA A 18 -6.59 -2.30 2.26
CA ALA A 18 -7.10 -0.95 2.51
C ALA A 18 -6.69 -0.44 3.88
N GLN A 19 -6.79 -1.29 4.90
CA GLN A 19 -6.44 -0.94 6.26
C GLN A 19 -4.95 -0.58 6.39
N ALA A 20 -4.09 -1.42 5.83
CA ALA A 20 -2.65 -1.19 5.87
C ALA A 20 -2.27 0.09 5.11
N ALA A 21 -2.90 0.33 3.95
CA ALA A 21 -2.62 1.51 3.14
C ALA A 21 -3.08 2.81 3.79
N ALA A 22 -4.18 2.75 4.56
CA ALA A 22 -4.76 3.94 5.20
C ALA A 22 -3.95 4.44 6.41
N SER A 23 -3.14 3.58 7.02
CA SER A 23 -2.34 3.93 8.21
C SER A 23 -0.89 3.51 8.02
N PRO A 24 -0.18 4.09 7.05
CA PRO A 24 1.18 3.66 6.74
C PRO A 24 2.14 4.05 7.86
N VAL A 25 3.11 3.16 8.12
CA VAL A 25 4.25 3.45 8.99
C VAL A 25 5.43 3.98 8.19
N TYR A 26 5.40 3.86 6.88
CA TYR A 26 6.37 4.42 5.95
C TYR A 26 5.66 4.75 4.63
N LEU A 27 6.00 5.90 4.06
CA LEU A 27 5.43 6.34 2.79
C LEU A 27 6.49 7.08 1.99
N SER A 28 6.61 6.76 0.70
CA SER A 28 7.47 7.51 -0.21
C SER A 28 6.82 7.61 -1.57
N ASP A 29 7.05 8.73 -2.24
CA ASP A 29 6.58 8.92 -3.61
C ASP A 29 7.49 8.16 -4.57
N LEU A 30 6.89 7.40 -5.49
CA LEU A 30 7.61 6.70 -6.52
C LEU A 30 7.78 7.57 -7.78
N ASP A 31 6.85 8.47 -8.01
CA ASP A 31 6.92 9.44 -9.09
C ASP A 31 6.04 10.65 -8.75
N GLU A 32 6.10 11.69 -9.58
CA GLU A 32 5.33 12.92 -9.40
C GLU A 32 4.25 13.08 -10.47
N GLU A 33 3.92 11.99 -11.16
CA GLU A 33 2.87 12.02 -12.18
C GLU A 33 1.48 12.10 -11.55
N SER A 34 0.48 12.33 -12.36
CA SER A 34 -0.92 12.34 -11.92
C SER A 34 -1.68 11.23 -12.66
N PRO A 35 -2.18 10.20 -11.95
CA PRO A 35 -2.05 10.02 -10.50
C PRO A 35 -0.61 9.61 -10.09
N ALA A 36 -0.19 10.12 -8.95
CA ALA A 36 1.11 9.77 -8.38
C ALA A 36 1.08 8.36 -7.82
N ARG A 37 2.19 7.64 -7.96
CA ARG A 37 2.34 6.33 -7.30
C ARG A 37 3.12 6.52 -6.01
N GLN A 38 2.61 5.93 -4.94
CA GLN A 38 3.24 5.95 -3.63
C GLN A 38 3.53 4.54 -3.17
N PHE A 39 4.73 4.33 -2.63
CA PHE A 39 5.08 3.11 -1.92
C PHE A 39 4.73 3.30 -0.46
N ARG A 40 4.02 2.34 0.13
CA ARG A 40 3.65 2.38 1.53
C ARG A 40 3.97 1.06 2.21
N LEU A 41 4.36 1.14 3.48
CA LEU A 41 4.41 -0.01 4.38
C LEU A 41 3.37 0.23 5.46
N GLY A 42 2.57 -0.78 5.74
CA GLY A 42 1.54 -0.68 6.77
C GLY A 42 1.18 -2.04 7.33
N PHE A 43 0.61 -2.06 8.53
CA PHE A 43 0.16 -3.28 9.17
C PHE A 43 -1.33 -3.50 8.93
N ASP A 44 -1.72 -4.74 8.65
CA ASP A 44 -3.12 -5.12 8.63
C ASP A 44 -3.60 -5.46 10.05
N SER A 45 -4.88 -5.86 10.18
CA SER A 45 -5.46 -6.19 11.50
C SER A 45 -4.84 -7.42 12.15
N SER A 46 -4.14 -8.25 11.38
CA SER A 46 -3.41 -9.42 11.89
C SER A 46 -1.96 -9.10 12.23
N CYS A 47 -1.61 -7.83 12.26
CA CYS A 47 -0.25 -7.34 12.52
C CYS A 47 0.78 -7.82 11.49
N ARG A 48 0.33 -8.16 10.28
CA ARG A 48 1.24 -8.46 9.18
C ARG A 48 1.68 -7.15 8.54
N LEU A 49 2.98 -7.00 8.34
CA LEU A 49 3.50 -5.86 7.60
C LEU A 49 3.31 -6.11 6.11
N LEU A 50 2.63 -5.20 5.44
CA LEU A 50 2.37 -5.29 4.01
C LEU A 50 3.16 -4.21 3.26
N GLU A 51 3.66 -4.56 2.08
CA GLU A 51 4.15 -3.59 1.11
C GLU A 51 3.04 -3.29 0.12
N LEU A 52 2.82 -2.01 -0.15
CA LEU A 52 1.69 -1.55 -0.95
C LEU A 52 2.15 -0.50 -1.95
N VAL A 53 1.49 -0.48 -3.10
CA VAL A 53 1.59 0.65 -4.02
C VAL A 53 0.20 1.23 -4.18
N VAL A 54 0.11 2.53 -4.00
CA VAL A 54 -1.15 3.26 -4.00
C VAL A 54 -1.09 4.37 -5.05
N LEU A 55 -2.12 4.43 -5.90
CA LEU A 55 -2.31 5.58 -6.78
C LEU A 55 -3.02 6.67 -5.99
N HIS A 56 -2.43 7.85 -5.98
CA HIS A 56 -2.99 9.01 -5.31
C HIS A 56 -3.45 10.01 -6.39
N PHE A 57 -4.76 10.17 -6.51
CA PHE A 57 -5.36 11.05 -7.52
C PHE A 57 -5.45 12.48 -7.01
N ASP A 58 -5.46 13.45 -7.92
CA ASP A 58 -5.58 14.87 -7.57
C ASP A 58 -6.86 15.17 -6.79
N SER A 59 -7.91 14.38 -7.01
CA SER A 59 -9.17 14.49 -6.27
C SER A 59 -9.09 14.08 -4.81
N GLY A 60 -7.97 13.47 -4.40
CA GLY A 60 -7.82 12.88 -3.07
C GLY A 60 -8.21 11.41 -2.99
N ARG A 61 -8.76 10.85 -4.07
CA ARG A 61 -9.05 9.40 -4.13
C ARG A 61 -7.74 8.64 -4.12
N GLU A 62 -7.79 7.45 -3.50
CA GLU A 62 -6.64 6.55 -3.45
C GLU A 62 -7.07 5.15 -3.89
N LEU A 63 -6.20 4.48 -4.65
CA LEU A 63 -6.46 3.16 -5.19
C LEU A 63 -5.24 2.28 -4.96
N VAL A 64 -5.40 1.21 -4.15
CA VAL A 64 -4.33 0.24 -3.94
C VAL A 64 -4.23 -0.65 -5.18
N ILE A 65 -3.06 -0.68 -5.81
CA ILE A 65 -2.81 -1.47 -7.02
C ILE A 65 -1.85 -2.63 -6.79
N HIS A 66 -1.19 -2.68 -5.64
CA HIS A 66 -0.27 -3.75 -5.25
C HIS A 66 -0.33 -3.92 -3.75
N ALA A 67 -0.42 -5.15 -3.29
CA ALA A 67 -0.37 -5.50 -1.86
C ALA A 67 0.20 -6.89 -1.71
N MET A 68 1.22 -7.04 -0.87
CA MET A 68 1.75 -8.34 -0.49
C MET A 68 2.46 -8.23 0.85
N LYS A 69 2.72 -9.37 1.48
CA LYS A 69 3.53 -9.39 2.69
C LYS A 69 4.87 -8.74 2.39
N ALA A 70 5.30 -7.80 3.23
CA ALA A 70 6.51 -7.03 2.99
C ALA A 70 7.73 -7.95 2.92
N ARG A 71 8.53 -7.77 1.86
CA ARG A 71 9.77 -8.52 1.70
C ARG A 71 10.83 -7.97 2.66
N PRO A 72 11.76 -8.83 3.15
CA PRO A 72 12.75 -8.41 4.16
C PRO A 72 13.55 -7.17 3.77
N LYS A 73 13.78 -6.93 2.48
CA LYS A 73 14.54 -5.77 2.03
C LYS A 73 13.94 -4.43 2.44
N TYR A 74 12.65 -4.41 2.82
CA TYR A 74 11.97 -3.17 3.23
C TYR A 74 11.97 -2.96 4.75
N LEU A 75 12.45 -3.93 5.54
CA LEU A 75 12.43 -3.82 7.00
C LEU A 75 13.32 -2.68 7.50
N ASP A 76 14.37 -2.34 6.75
CA ASP A 76 15.27 -1.24 7.11
C ASP A 76 14.60 0.14 6.99
N LEU A 77 13.45 0.23 6.33
CA LEU A 77 12.69 1.47 6.20
C LEU A 77 11.80 1.76 7.39
N LEU A 78 11.63 0.80 8.29
CA LEU A 78 10.79 0.99 9.48
C LEU A 78 11.46 1.93 10.46
N PRO A 79 10.65 2.82 11.09
CA PRO A 79 11.18 3.72 12.11
C PRO A 79 11.69 2.98 13.36
#